data_4b9c21feb074ed2d3fd61834f53c4850
#
_entry.id   4b9c21feb074ed2d3fd61834f53c4850
#
_cell.length_a   1.000
_cell.length_b   1.000
_cell.length_c   1.000
_cell.angle_alpha   90.00
_cell.angle_beta   90.00
_cell.angle_gamma   90.00
#
_symmetry.space_group_name_H-M   'P 1'
#
loop_
_entity.id
_entity.type
_entity.pdbx_description
1 polymer ?
#
loop_
_entity_poly.entity_id
_entity_poly.type
_entity_poly.pdbx_seq_one_letter_code
_entity_poly.pdbx_strand_id
1 'polypeptide(L)'
;MLENKLFKFEEGVVSRWASHENPDGAKGAGGTVRNGRKGAPWFTLNPGESRVLAHAENTSGIIRRMWITISDQTPETLRGIKLEMFWDNSEKPAVSVPFGDFFCVGLGKVATFKNALFSNPEGRNFSTYIPMPFKTGMKILVTNESSVTIKHFYYDIDYTLGDKFTEDTLYFHAFFNRENPTHMKKDFEFLPYIEGKGRFLGTNMGVRCNKKLYSDTWWGEGEFKAYIDGDTDYPTICGTGVEDYIGTAWGQDYYYDLYCGCPVYDKEN
;
A
#
# COMPACT_ATOMS: atom_id res chain seq x y z
N MET A 1 -10.85 15.10 6.13
CA MET A 1 -11.38 14.46 7.34
C MET A 1 -12.35 13.38 6.92
N LEU A 2 -12.12 12.13 7.29
CA LEU A 2 -13.12 11.08 7.13
C LEU A 2 -14.27 11.46 8.09
N GLU A 3 -15.38 11.93 7.55
CA GLU A 3 -16.62 12.04 8.32
C GLU A 3 -17.03 10.62 8.69
N ASN A 4 -16.63 10.20 9.86
CA ASN A 4 -16.93 8.89 10.38
C ASN A 4 -18.37 8.88 10.87
N LYS A 5 -19.32 8.56 9.99
CA LYS A 5 -20.75 8.47 10.31
C LYS A 5 -21.05 7.16 11.04
N LEU A 6 -20.28 6.84 12.08
CA LEU A 6 -20.43 5.59 12.85
C LEU A 6 -21.83 5.37 13.43
N PHE A 7 -22.58 6.44 13.59
CA PHE A 7 -23.96 6.41 14.10
C PHE A 7 -25.03 6.30 13.02
N LYS A 8 -24.63 6.27 11.72
CA LYS A 8 -25.57 6.22 10.61
C LYS A 8 -25.62 4.84 10.00
N PHE A 9 -26.78 4.22 9.98
CA PHE A 9 -27.04 3.02 9.22
C PHE A 9 -27.30 3.37 7.75
N GLU A 10 -26.62 2.69 6.83
CA GLU A 10 -26.83 2.84 5.39
C GLU A 10 -27.57 1.61 4.88
N GLU A 11 -28.82 1.84 4.45
CA GLU A 11 -29.68 0.76 3.95
C GLU A 11 -29.11 0.16 2.66
N GLY A 12 -29.08 -1.17 2.60
CA GLY A 12 -28.53 -1.93 1.47
C GLY A 12 -27.02 -2.14 1.52
N VAL A 13 -26.31 -1.50 2.46
CA VAL A 13 -24.87 -1.74 2.66
C VAL A 13 -24.66 -2.84 3.68
N VAL A 14 -23.85 -3.83 3.33
CA VAL A 14 -23.54 -4.97 4.20
C VAL A 14 -22.03 -5.11 4.40
N SER A 15 -21.61 -5.39 5.63
CA SER A 15 -20.21 -5.66 5.97
C SER A 15 -19.79 -7.06 5.55
N ARG A 16 -18.56 -7.21 5.11
CA ARG A 16 -17.91 -8.47 4.76
C ARG A 16 -16.48 -8.48 5.29
N TRP A 17 -15.98 -9.69 5.45
CA TRP A 17 -14.62 -9.95 5.91
C TRP A 17 -14.07 -11.17 5.20
N ALA A 18 -13.07 -10.98 4.34
CA ALA A 18 -12.35 -12.07 3.72
C ALA A 18 -11.12 -12.43 4.56
N SER A 19 -10.96 -13.71 4.83
CA SER A 19 -9.81 -14.29 5.51
C SER A 19 -9.63 -15.73 5.04
N HIS A 20 -8.55 -16.40 5.43
CA HIS A 20 -8.41 -17.81 5.06
C HIS A 20 -9.48 -18.73 5.68
N GLU A 21 -10.11 -18.34 6.78
CA GLU A 21 -11.29 -19.02 7.35
C GLU A 21 -12.59 -18.81 6.55
N ASN A 22 -12.64 -17.77 5.71
CA ASN A 22 -13.77 -17.43 4.84
C ASN A 22 -13.26 -16.61 3.64
N PRO A 23 -12.62 -17.26 2.65
CA PRO A 23 -11.96 -16.53 1.54
C PRO A 23 -12.91 -15.69 0.69
N ASP A 24 -14.17 -16.12 0.56
CA ASP A 24 -15.17 -15.42 -0.24
C ASP A 24 -15.92 -14.35 0.56
N GLY A 25 -15.62 -14.20 1.87
CA GLY A 25 -16.37 -13.29 2.74
C GLY A 25 -17.87 -13.59 2.81
N ALA A 26 -18.29 -14.82 2.50
CA ALA A 26 -19.68 -15.19 2.38
C ALA A 26 -20.39 -15.17 3.74
N LYS A 27 -21.68 -14.76 3.73
CA LYS A 27 -22.49 -14.70 4.93
C LYS A 27 -22.64 -16.09 5.57
N GLY A 28 -22.27 -16.21 6.86
CA GLY A 28 -22.39 -17.45 7.62
C GLY A 28 -21.39 -18.55 7.25
N ALA A 29 -20.33 -18.27 6.49
CA ALA A 29 -19.36 -19.26 6.02
C ALA A 29 -18.03 -19.27 6.80
N GLY A 30 -17.86 -18.41 7.79
CA GLY A 30 -16.63 -18.36 8.58
C GLY A 30 -16.48 -19.56 9.52
N GLY A 31 -15.26 -20.12 9.61
CA GLY A 31 -14.92 -21.20 10.54
C GLY A 31 -15.58 -22.54 10.25
N THR A 32 -16.03 -22.79 9.02
CA THR A 32 -16.73 -24.04 8.62
C THR A 32 -15.86 -25.28 8.77
N VAL A 33 -14.54 -25.14 8.61
CA VAL A 33 -13.56 -26.24 8.76
C VAL A 33 -13.61 -26.86 10.17
N ARG A 34 -13.95 -26.08 11.20
CA ARG A 34 -13.96 -26.54 12.60
C ARG A 34 -15.20 -26.10 13.37
N ASN A 35 -16.39 -26.28 12.80
CA ASN A 35 -17.67 -26.05 13.46
C ASN A 35 -17.77 -24.67 14.15
N GLY A 36 -17.43 -23.59 13.43
CA GLY A 36 -17.47 -22.22 13.93
C GLY A 36 -16.27 -21.81 14.79
N ARG A 37 -15.22 -22.61 14.81
CA ARG A 37 -13.96 -22.29 15.50
C ARG A 37 -12.82 -22.13 14.48
N LYS A 38 -11.73 -21.49 14.90
CA LYS A 38 -10.50 -21.39 14.12
C LYS A 38 -9.99 -22.77 13.69
N GLY A 39 -9.93 -23.03 12.39
CA GLY A 39 -9.53 -24.30 11.80
C GLY A 39 -8.58 -24.19 10.60
N ALA A 40 -8.65 -23.08 9.87
CA ALA A 40 -7.81 -22.78 8.71
C ALA A 40 -7.32 -21.33 8.76
N PRO A 41 -6.45 -20.93 9.73
CA PRO A 41 -6.14 -19.53 9.96
C PRO A 41 -5.12 -18.93 8.96
N TRP A 42 -4.40 -19.75 8.21
CA TRP A 42 -3.37 -19.32 7.24
C TRP A 42 -3.28 -20.27 6.05
N PHE A 43 -2.60 -19.83 5.01
CA PHE A 43 -2.16 -20.68 3.93
C PHE A 43 -0.64 -20.58 3.72
N THR A 44 -0.07 -21.55 3.03
CA THR A 44 1.32 -21.50 2.54
C THR A 44 1.33 -20.92 1.14
N LEU A 45 2.24 -19.99 0.86
CA LEU A 45 2.43 -19.40 -0.45
C LEU A 45 3.82 -19.79 -0.98
N ASN A 46 3.85 -20.73 -1.91
CA ASN A 46 5.09 -21.24 -2.50
C ASN A 46 5.64 -20.31 -3.58
N PRO A 47 6.94 -20.39 -3.93
CA PRO A 47 7.51 -19.71 -5.08
C PRO A 47 6.69 -19.97 -6.36
N GLY A 48 6.38 -18.89 -7.10
CA GLY A 48 5.56 -18.91 -8.30
C GLY A 48 4.04 -19.08 -8.07
N GLU A 49 3.60 -19.27 -6.82
CA GLU A 49 2.18 -19.43 -6.50
C GLU A 49 1.48 -18.08 -6.40
N SER A 50 0.24 -18.03 -6.88
CA SER A 50 -0.66 -16.89 -6.71
C SER A 50 -1.88 -17.26 -5.88
N ARG A 51 -2.37 -16.33 -5.05
CA ARG A 51 -3.57 -16.50 -4.23
C ARG A 51 -4.45 -15.26 -4.24
N VAL A 52 -5.73 -15.47 -4.51
CA VAL A 52 -6.75 -14.44 -4.32
C VAL A 52 -7.03 -14.32 -2.83
N LEU A 53 -6.90 -13.10 -2.30
CA LEU A 53 -7.16 -12.80 -0.89
C LEU A 53 -8.61 -12.36 -0.67
N ALA A 54 -9.19 -11.64 -1.63
CA ALA A 54 -10.59 -11.24 -1.62
C ALA A 54 -11.07 -10.99 -3.05
N HIS A 55 -12.36 -11.25 -3.29
CA HIS A 55 -13.02 -10.89 -4.53
C HIS A 55 -14.49 -10.55 -4.29
N ALA A 56 -15.06 -9.75 -5.18
CA ALA A 56 -16.48 -9.48 -5.26
C ALA A 56 -16.85 -9.26 -6.73
N GLU A 57 -18.02 -9.73 -7.14
CA GLU A 57 -18.50 -9.62 -8.50
C GLU A 57 -19.95 -9.14 -8.53
N ASN A 58 -20.30 -8.39 -9.58
CA ASN A 58 -21.65 -7.88 -9.82
C ASN A 58 -22.23 -7.06 -8.66
N THR A 59 -21.37 -6.36 -7.93
CA THR A 59 -21.74 -5.53 -6.79
C THR A 59 -20.75 -4.39 -6.61
N SER A 60 -21.22 -3.31 -6.03
CA SER A 60 -20.39 -2.19 -5.60
C SER A 60 -19.91 -2.41 -4.17
N GLY A 61 -18.86 -1.70 -3.77
CA GLY A 61 -18.39 -1.76 -2.40
C GLY A 61 -17.15 -0.89 -2.15
N ILE A 62 -16.66 -0.93 -0.93
CA ILE A 62 -15.45 -0.22 -0.52
C ILE A 62 -14.62 -1.16 0.36
N ILE A 63 -13.35 -1.38 0.00
CA ILE A 63 -12.38 -1.96 0.93
C ILE A 63 -12.13 -0.92 2.01
N ARG A 64 -12.24 -1.30 3.27
CA ARG A 64 -12.12 -0.41 4.44
C ARG A 64 -10.80 -0.59 5.18
N ARG A 65 -10.30 -1.82 5.23
CA ARG A 65 -9.05 -2.18 5.88
C ARG A 65 -8.45 -3.42 5.22
N MET A 66 -7.14 -3.44 5.13
CA MET A 66 -6.37 -4.68 4.92
C MET A 66 -5.44 -4.85 6.10
N TRP A 67 -5.40 -6.05 6.68
CA TRP A 67 -4.41 -6.46 7.67
C TRP A 67 -3.76 -7.77 7.21
N ILE A 68 -2.45 -7.81 7.18
CA ILE A 68 -1.70 -8.98 6.73
C ILE A 68 -0.50 -9.20 7.65
N THR A 69 -0.12 -10.46 7.89
CA THR A 69 1.18 -10.82 8.43
C THR A 69 1.70 -12.10 7.80
N ILE A 70 3.00 -12.22 7.66
CA ILE A 70 3.67 -13.34 7.01
C ILE A 70 4.82 -13.85 7.86
N SER A 71 5.13 -15.17 7.74
CA SER A 71 6.16 -15.81 8.56
C SER A 71 7.59 -15.43 8.19
N ASP A 72 7.83 -14.88 7.00
CA ASP A 72 9.13 -14.41 6.55
C ASP A 72 9.03 -12.96 6.11
N GLN A 73 9.80 -12.08 6.74
CA GLN A 73 9.79 -10.63 6.50
C GLN A 73 11.17 -10.13 6.08
N THR A 74 11.92 -10.97 5.38
CA THR A 74 13.20 -10.58 4.78
C THR A 74 13.00 -9.59 3.62
N PRO A 75 14.03 -8.79 3.27
CA PRO A 75 13.97 -7.91 2.10
C PRO A 75 13.63 -8.66 0.81
N GLU A 76 14.12 -9.89 0.62
CA GLU A 76 13.82 -10.73 -0.53
C GLU A 76 12.32 -11.02 -0.62
N THR A 77 11.72 -11.47 0.48
CA THR A 77 10.31 -11.81 0.56
C THR A 77 9.41 -10.59 0.40
N LEU A 78 9.69 -9.52 1.16
CA LEU A 78 8.89 -8.30 1.13
C LEU A 78 8.89 -7.63 -0.24
N ARG A 79 9.99 -7.72 -0.99
CA ARG A 79 10.10 -7.20 -2.35
C ARG A 79 9.69 -8.21 -3.42
N GLY A 80 9.82 -9.50 -3.14
CA GLY A 80 9.48 -10.59 -4.07
C GLY A 80 8.02 -11.04 -4.03
N ILE A 81 7.22 -10.64 -3.06
CA ILE A 81 5.76 -10.82 -3.12
C ILE A 81 5.18 -9.64 -3.87
N LYS A 82 4.47 -9.92 -4.97
CA LYS A 82 3.71 -8.94 -5.74
C LYS A 82 2.28 -8.85 -5.21
N LEU A 83 1.81 -7.63 -4.95
CA LEU A 83 0.42 -7.32 -4.62
C LEU A 83 -0.25 -6.68 -5.82
N GLU A 84 -1.38 -7.23 -6.24
CA GLU A 84 -2.17 -6.71 -7.35
C GLU A 84 -3.63 -6.50 -6.92
N MET A 85 -4.21 -5.38 -7.36
CA MET A 85 -5.62 -5.06 -7.11
C MET A 85 -6.29 -4.65 -8.41
N PHE A 86 -7.47 -5.18 -8.63
CA PHE A 86 -8.27 -4.97 -9.85
C PHE A 86 -9.64 -4.43 -9.45
N TRP A 87 -10.09 -3.41 -10.17
CA TRP A 87 -11.42 -2.82 -10.01
C TRP A 87 -12.27 -3.09 -11.24
N ASP A 88 -13.56 -3.36 -11.01
CA ASP A 88 -14.61 -3.39 -12.04
C ASP A 88 -14.31 -4.33 -13.22
N ASN A 89 -13.79 -5.51 -12.94
CA ASN A 89 -13.44 -6.54 -13.92
C ASN A 89 -12.39 -6.10 -14.97
N SER A 90 -11.59 -5.06 -14.65
CA SER A 90 -10.47 -4.67 -15.48
C SER A 90 -9.46 -5.82 -15.62
N GLU A 91 -8.96 -6.06 -16.83
CA GLU A 91 -7.87 -7.00 -17.08
C GLU A 91 -6.52 -6.47 -16.57
N LYS A 92 -6.38 -5.14 -16.47
CA LYS A 92 -5.17 -4.49 -15.98
C LYS A 92 -5.33 -4.14 -14.50
N PRO A 93 -4.34 -4.46 -13.67
CA PRO A 93 -4.37 -4.08 -12.27
C PRO A 93 -4.25 -2.55 -12.11
N ALA A 94 -5.02 -1.99 -11.20
CA ALA A 94 -4.88 -0.61 -10.73
C ALA A 94 -3.72 -0.46 -9.74
N VAL A 95 -3.37 -1.55 -9.07
CA VAL A 95 -2.21 -1.69 -8.18
C VAL A 95 -1.44 -2.92 -8.61
N SER A 96 -0.14 -2.78 -8.90
CA SER A 96 0.80 -3.88 -9.15
C SER A 96 2.17 -3.46 -8.63
N VAL A 97 2.43 -3.81 -7.38
CA VAL A 97 3.58 -3.28 -6.63
C VAL A 97 4.16 -4.35 -5.70
N PRO A 98 5.43 -4.23 -5.27
CA PRO A 98 5.96 -5.10 -4.22
C PRO A 98 5.19 -4.92 -2.92
N PHE A 99 4.93 -6.04 -2.25
CA PHE A 99 4.13 -6.10 -1.03
C PHE A 99 4.68 -5.19 0.08
N GLY A 100 5.97 -5.30 0.37
CA GLY A 100 6.58 -4.48 1.42
C GLY A 100 6.53 -2.99 1.11
N ASP A 101 6.80 -2.61 -0.14
CA ASP A 101 6.76 -1.21 -0.58
C ASP A 101 5.35 -0.62 -0.48
N PHE A 102 4.31 -1.39 -0.81
CA PHE A 102 2.92 -0.96 -0.62
C PHE A 102 2.61 -0.57 0.83
N PHE A 103 3.11 -1.35 1.78
CA PHE A 103 2.90 -1.12 3.21
C PHE A 103 3.98 -0.25 3.87
N CYS A 104 4.63 0.63 3.12
CA CYS A 104 5.64 1.56 3.61
C CYS A 104 6.92 0.90 4.15
N VAL A 105 7.34 -0.23 3.58
CA VAL A 105 8.58 -0.94 3.91
C VAL A 105 9.56 -0.91 2.73
N GLY A 106 9.86 0.29 2.22
CA GLY A 106 10.62 0.50 0.98
C GLY A 106 12.07 0.03 0.98
N LEU A 107 12.68 -0.20 2.14
CA LEU A 107 14.04 -0.74 2.27
C LEU A 107 14.08 -2.22 2.67
N GLY A 108 12.92 -2.87 2.75
CA GLY A 108 12.81 -4.25 3.26
C GLY A 108 13.12 -4.36 4.75
N LYS A 109 13.15 -3.26 5.47
CA LYS A 109 13.33 -3.20 6.93
C LYS A 109 11.99 -2.85 7.56
N VAL A 110 11.38 -3.81 8.25
CA VAL A 110 10.14 -3.56 9.01
C VAL A 110 10.44 -2.69 10.22
N ALA A 111 9.51 -1.80 10.53
CA ALA A 111 9.61 -0.89 11.68
C ALA A 111 8.23 -0.63 12.27
N THR A 112 8.22 -0.21 13.52
CA THR A 112 7.01 0.28 14.19
C THR A 112 6.69 1.68 13.71
N PHE A 113 5.49 1.89 13.18
CA PHE A 113 4.99 3.22 12.80
C PHE A 113 3.47 3.22 12.71
N LYS A 114 2.91 4.42 12.63
CA LYS A 114 1.51 4.69 12.30
C LYS A 114 1.40 6.02 11.57
N ASN A 115 0.49 6.09 10.60
CA ASN A 115 0.06 7.33 9.98
C ASN A 115 -1.44 7.25 9.64
N ALA A 116 -1.98 8.24 8.94
CA ALA A 116 -3.40 8.30 8.59
C ALA A 116 -3.88 7.13 7.71
N LEU A 117 -3.00 6.51 6.92
CA LEU A 117 -3.33 5.53 5.89
C LEU A 117 -2.77 4.14 6.16
N PHE A 118 -1.67 4.04 6.90
CA PHE A 118 -0.96 2.79 7.17
C PHE A 118 -0.55 2.64 8.62
N SER A 119 -0.40 1.40 9.07
CA SER A 119 0.21 1.13 10.37
C SER A 119 0.93 -0.21 10.43
N ASN A 120 1.98 -0.23 11.24
CA ASN A 120 2.67 -1.43 11.69
C ASN A 120 3.01 -1.25 13.16
N PRO A 121 2.06 -1.49 14.09
CA PRO A 121 2.20 -1.09 15.50
C PRO A 121 3.35 -1.77 16.25
N GLU A 122 3.78 -2.94 15.79
CA GLU A 122 4.81 -3.74 16.44
C GLU A 122 5.96 -4.16 15.50
N GLY A 123 5.98 -3.67 14.26
CA GLY A 123 6.95 -4.12 13.26
C GLY A 123 6.72 -5.57 12.79
N ARG A 124 5.51 -6.12 12.91
CA ARG A 124 5.21 -7.52 12.61
C ARG A 124 4.01 -7.75 11.69
N ASN A 125 3.23 -6.73 11.45
CA ASN A 125 2.05 -6.77 10.57
C ASN A 125 2.02 -5.59 9.61
N PHE A 126 1.20 -5.70 8.61
CA PHE A 126 1.03 -4.72 7.54
C PHE A 126 -0.44 -4.34 7.47
N SER A 127 -0.76 -3.07 7.72
CA SER A 127 -2.14 -2.58 7.70
C SER A 127 -2.29 -1.34 6.84
N THR A 128 -3.39 -1.26 6.09
CA THR A 128 -3.84 -0.03 5.44
C THR A 128 -5.30 0.23 5.73
N TYR A 129 -5.65 1.50 5.84
CA TYR A 129 -6.99 2.03 6.07
C TYR A 129 -7.48 2.90 4.90
N ILE A 130 -6.79 2.85 3.77
CA ILE A 130 -7.20 3.58 2.56
C ILE A 130 -8.54 3.02 2.10
N PRO A 131 -9.59 3.86 2.00
CA PRO A 131 -10.85 3.44 1.37
C PRO A 131 -10.62 3.21 -0.12
N MET A 132 -10.93 2.02 -0.62
CA MET A 132 -10.76 1.66 -2.03
C MET A 132 -12.11 1.28 -2.62
N PRO A 133 -12.81 2.22 -3.28
CA PRO A 133 -14.11 1.95 -3.91
C PRO A 133 -14.00 1.09 -5.16
N PHE A 134 -15.06 0.30 -5.41
CA PHE A 134 -15.30 -0.42 -6.66
C PHE A 134 -16.79 -0.38 -7.00
N LYS A 135 -17.16 -0.27 -8.27
CA LYS A 135 -18.55 -0.09 -8.71
C LYS A 135 -19.25 -1.38 -9.11
N THR A 136 -18.50 -2.34 -9.65
CA THR A 136 -19.07 -3.61 -10.15
C THR A 136 -18.34 -4.85 -9.68
N GLY A 137 -17.13 -4.70 -9.12
CA GLY A 137 -16.35 -5.81 -8.59
C GLY A 137 -14.94 -5.43 -8.18
N MET A 138 -14.32 -6.31 -7.39
CA MET A 138 -12.93 -6.17 -6.99
C MET A 138 -12.24 -7.54 -6.93
N LYS A 139 -10.92 -7.54 -7.11
CA LYS A 139 -10.06 -8.70 -6.85
C LYS A 139 -8.74 -8.24 -6.26
N ILE A 140 -8.31 -8.86 -5.16
CA ILE A 140 -7.01 -8.67 -4.54
C ILE A 140 -6.23 -9.98 -4.66
N LEU A 141 -5.05 -9.90 -5.24
CA LEU A 141 -4.18 -11.03 -5.56
C LEU A 141 -2.79 -10.81 -4.98
N VAL A 142 -2.19 -11.87 -4.45
CA VAL A 142 -0.75 -11.91 -4.15
C VAL A 142 -0.09 -13.01 -4.95
N THR A 143 1.11 -12.73 -5.46
CA THR A 143 1.95 -13.70 -6.18
C THR A 143 3.33 -13.72 -5.53
N ASN A 144 3.84 -14.90 -5.19
CA ASN A 144 5.18 -15.04 -4.64
C ASN A 144 6.19 -15.20 -5.79
N GLU A 145 6.87 -14.12 -6.14
CA GLU A 145 7.94 -14.10 -7.15
C GLU A 145 9.34 -14.29 -6.50
N SER A 146 9.41 -14.48 -5.15
CA SER A 146 10.66 -14.80 -4.45
C SER A 146 10.99 -16.29 -4.54
N SER A 147 12.21 -16.64 -4.15
CA SER A 147 12.64 -18.05 -4.00
C SER A 147 12.21 -18.69 -2.68
N VAL A 148 11.60 -17.92 -1.77
CA VAL A 148 11.30 -18.34 -0.39
C VAL A 148 9.86 -18.81 -0.27
N THR A 149 9.63 -19.98 0.34
CA THR A 149 8.29 -20.43 0.72
C THR A 149 7.78 -19.67 1.95
N ILE A 150 6.68 -18.97 1.83
CA ILE A 150 5.98 -18.31 2.95
C ILE A 150 5.11 -19.35 3.64
N LYS A 151 5.59 -19.92 4.74
CA LYS A 151 4.91 -21.03 5.45
C LYS A 151 3.56 -20.61 6.03
N HIS A 152 3.45 -19.38 6.51
CA HIS A 152 2.25 -18.85 7.13
C HIS A 152 1.94 -17.47 6.58
N PHE A 153 0.87 -17.37 5.83
CA PHE A 153 0.31 -16.12 5.33
C PHE A 153 -1.06 -15.93 5.98
N TYR A 154 -1.17 -14.93 6.87
CA TYR A 154 -2.42 -14.55 7.54
C TYR A 154 -2.92 -13.25 6.94
N TYR A 155 -4.22 -13.14 6.76
CA TYR A 155 -4.82 -11.90 6.25
C TYR A 155 -6.26 -11.74 6.70
N ASP A 156 -6.65 -10.48 6.81
CA ASP A 156 -8.01 -10.03 7.00
C ASP A 156 -8.26 -8.82 6.11
N ILE A 157 -9.29 -8.87 5.31
CA ILE A 157 -9.71 -7.77 4.44
C ILE A 157 -11.15 -7.43 4.75
N ASP A 158 -11.34 -6.25 5.35
CA ASP A 158 -12.65 -5.69 5.66
C ASP A 158 -13.17 -4.88 4.49
N TYR A 159 -14.39 -5.13 4.09
CA TYR A 159 -15.05 -4.36 3.03
C TYR A 159 -16.55 -4.29 3.23
N THR A 160 -17.17 -3.36 2.55
CA THR A 160 -18.62 -3.25 2.45
C THR A 160 -19.07 -3.59 1.04
N LEU A 161 -20.30 -4.05 0.90
CA LEU A 161 -20.98 -4.29 -0.37
C LEU A 161 -22.27 -3.49 -0.43
N GLY A 162 -22.66 -3.04 -1.64
CA GLY A 162 -23.87 -2.27 -1.87
C GLY A 162 -23.70 -0.76 -1.66
N ASP A 163 -22.46 -0.28 -1.51
CA ASP A 163 -22.18 1.16 -1.42
C ASP A 163 -22.63 1.89 -2.68
N LYS A 164 -23.22 3.08 -2.50
CA LYS A 164 -23.68 3.93 -3.61
C LYS A 164 -22.63 4.99 -3.91
N PHE A 165 -22.33 5.15 -5.19
CA PHE A 165 -21.31 6.08 -5.66
C PHE A 165 -21.90 7.13 -6.58
N THR A 166 -21.23 8.28 -6.61
CA THR A 166 -21.42 9.36 -7.55
C THR A 166 -20.39 9.28 -8.68
N GLU A 167 -20.54 10.09 -9.72
CA GLU A 167 -19.63 10.10 -10.88
C GLU A 167 -18.23 10.59 -10.53
N ASP A 168 -18.09 11.35 -9.45
CA ASP A 168 -16.83 11.89 -8.93
C ASP A 168 -16.08 10.93 -7.98
N THR A 169 -16.57 9.72 -7.80
CA THR A 169 -15.88 8.69 -7.00
C THR A 169 -14.62 8.21 -7.71
N LEU A 170 -13.47 8.37 -7.04
CA LEU A 170 -12.16 8.01 -7.55
C LEU A 170 -11.79 6.58 -7.15
N TYR A 171 -11.09 5.87 -8.05
CA TYR A 171 -10.50 4.57 -7.74
C TYR A 171 -9.09 4.73 -7.17
N PHE A 172 -8.72 3.79 -6.30
CA PHE A 172 -7.37 3.76 -5.77
C PHE A 172 -6.40 3.13 -6.79
N HIS A 173 -5.25 3.78 -6.97
CA HIS A 173 -4.12 3.29 -7.77
C HIS A 173 -2.83 3.41 -6.97
N ALA A 174 -1.86 2.57 -7.28
CA ALA A 174 -0.49 2.69 -6.76
C ALA A 174 0.51 2.44 -7.88
N PHE A 175 1.59 3.19 -7.85
CA PHE A 175 2.72 3.08 -8.76
C PHE A 175 4.00 2.75 -7.98
N PHE A 176 4.85 1.93 -8.56
CA PHE A 176 6.16 1.59 -8.01
C PHE A 176 7.26 1.93 -8.99
N ASN A 177 8.28 2.64 -8.52
CA ASN A 177 9.49 2.90 -9.28
C ASN A 177 10.73 2.62 -8.43
N ARG A 178 11.81 2.19 -9.08
CA ARG A 178 13.09 1.92 -8.43
C ARG A 178 14.23 2.21 -9.40
N GLU A 179 15.16 3.05 -8.98
CA GLU A 179 16.44 3.25 -9.64
C GLU A 179 17.60 2.91 -8.68
N ASN A 180 18.61 2.22 -9.17
CA ASN A 180 19.81 1.88 -8.39
C ASN A 180 21.03 1.69 -9.30
N PRO A 181 21.94 2.66 -9.37
CA PRO A 181 21.84 4.01 -8.79
C PRO A 181 20.82 4.88 -9.54
N THR A 182 20.45 6.01 -8.95
CA THR A 182 19.73 7.07 -9.65
C THR A 182 20.60 7.69 -10.73
N HIS A 183 20.01 8.20 -11.80
CA HIS A 183 20.71 8.82 -12.90
C HIS A 183 21.11 10.27 -12.55
N MET A 184 22.39 10.57 -12.71
CA MET A 184 22.92 11.93 -12.46
C MET A 184 22.21 12.97 -13.33
N LYS A 185 21.78 14.08 -12.72
CA LYS A 185 21.09 15.21 -13.39
C LYS A 185 19.76 14.84 -14.05
N LYS A 186 19.14 13.75 -13.62
CA LYS A 186 17.80 13.35 -14.02
C LYS A 186 16.94 13.22 -12.76
N ASP A 187 15.74 13.76 -12.83
CA ASP A 187 14.78 13.63 -11.73
C ASP A 187 14.37 12.17 -11.54
N PHE A 188 14.27 11.73 -10.28
CA PHE A 188 13.67 10.46 -9.94
C PHE A 188 12.14 10.60 -9.94
N GLU A 189 11.46 9.81 -10.75
CA GLU A 189 10.03 9.91 -10.96
C GLU A 189 9.25 9.15 -9.89
N PHE A 190 8.57 9.87 -9.00
CA PHE A 190 7.68 9.28 -7.99
C PHE A 190 6.39 8.79 -8.61
N LEU A 191 5.84 9.51 -9.58
CA LEU A 191 4.62 9.20 -10.28
C LEU A 191 4.77 9.60 -11.75
N PRO A 192 4.47 8.71 -12.73
CA PRO A 192 4.54 9.06 -14.14
C PRO A 192 3.43 10.05 -14.52
N TYR A 193 3.50 10.56 -15.75
CA TYR A 193 2.40 11.34 -16.31
C TYR A 193 1.10 10.52 -16.30
N ILE A 194 0.06 11.10 -15.72
CA ILE A 194 -1.28 10.53 -15.63
C ILE A 194 -2.29 11.53 -16.16
N GLU A 195 -3.15 11.08 -17.06
CA GLU A 195 -4.28 11.84 -17.56
C GLU A 195 -5.54 11.51 -16.78
N GLY A 196 -6.27 12.53 -16.35
CA GLY A 196 -7.54 12.38 -15.65
C GLY A 196 -7.66 13.19 -14.37
N LYS A 197 -8.82 13.10 -13.74
CA LYS A 197 -9.06 13.73 -12.43
C LYS A 197 -8.63 12.79 -11.32
N GLY A 198 -7.83 13.27 -10.39
CA GLY A 198 -7.33 12.46 -9.32
C GLY A 198 -6.90 13.26 -8.10
N ARG A 199 -6.35 12.54 -7.12
CA ARG A 199 -5.75 13.10 -5.91
C ARG A 199 -4.51 12.30 -5.59
N PHE A 200 -3.36 12.95 -5.55
CA PHE A 200 -2.12 12.36 -5.06
C PHE A 200 -2.19 12.21 -3.54
N LEU A 201 -2.06 10.99 -3.03
CA LEU A 201 -2.16 10.69 -1.60
C LEU A 201 -0.83 10.76 -0.87
N GLY A 202 0.27 10.70 -1.60
CA GLY A 202 1.61 10.74 -1.04
C GLY A 202 2.54 9.66 -1.58
N THR A 203 3.73 9.60 -1.02
CA THR A 203 4.82 8.72 -1.44
C THR A 203 5.42 8.01 -0.23
N ASN A 204 5.69 6.72 -0.38
CA ASN A 204 6.63 6.00 0.46
C ASN A 204 7.94 5.82 -0.30
N MET A 205 9.06 6.29 0.23
CA MET A 205 10.34 6.14 -0.43
C MET A 205 11.40 5.54 0.49
N GLY A 206 12.25 4.67 -0.09
CA GLY A 206 13.44 4.14 0.54
C GLY A 206 14.67 4.69 -0.16
N VAL A 207 15.54 5.35 0.58
CA VAL A 207 16.78 5.94 0.07
C VAL A 207 17.98 5.23 0.67
N ARG A 208 18.94 4.86 -0.19
CA ARG A 208 20.29 4.43 0.20
C ARG A 208 21.31 5.36 -0.41
N CYS A 209 22.03 6.09 0.43
CA CYS A 209 23.12 6.95 -0.03
C CYS A 209 24.33 6.13 -0.46
N ASN A 210 24.87 6.42 -1.61
CA ASN A 210 26.17 5.91 -2.02
C ASN A 210 27.28 6.78 -1.42
N LYS A 211 27.77 6.44 -0.24
CA LYS A 211 28.79 7.22 0.48
C LYS A 211 30.09 7.47 -0.31
N LYS A 212 30.44 6.59 -1.25
CA LYS A 212 31.61 6.79 -2.13
C LYS A 212 31.42 7.96 -3.09
N LEU A 213 30.19 8.25 -3.49
CA LEU A 213 29.86 9.35 -4.39
C LEU A 213 29.47 10.62 -3.64
N TYR A 214 28.73 10.48 -2.55
CA TYR A 214 28.19 11.61 -1.80
C TYR A 214 29.13 12.14 -0.71
N SER A 215 30.16 11.35 -0.29
CA SER A 215 31.07 11.73 0.78
C SER A 215 30.31 12.15 2.05
N ASP A 216 30.52 13.36 2.53
CA ASP A 216 29.86 13.92 3.72
C ASP A 216 28.54 14.64 3.41
N THR A 217 28.13 14.69 2.13
CA THR A 217 26.83 15.27 1.75
C THR A 217 25.70 14.25 1.96
N TRP A 218 24.49 14.75 2.12
CA TRP A 218 23.32 13.93 2.28
C TRP A 218 22.37 14.07 1.07
N TRP A 219 21.32 13.25 1.03
CA TRP A 219 20.44 13.12 -0.12
C TRP A 219 19.29 14.13 -0.17
N GLY A 220 19.04 14.87 0.91
CA GLY A 220 17.83 15.67 1.11
C GLY A 220 17.80 17.03 0.42
N GLU A 221 18.91 17.50 -0.19
CA GLU A 221 19.01 18.85 -0.79
C GLU A 221 18.34 18.98 -2.17
N GLY A 222 17.85 17.87 -2.76
CA GLY A 222 17.11 17.92 -4.01
C GLY A 222 15.70 18.47 -3.82
N GLU A 223 15.14 19.09 -4.85
CA GLU A 223 13.77 19.60 -4.82
C GLU A 223 12.71 18.51 -5.10
N PHE A 224 11.57 18.59 -4.46
CA PHE A 224 10.33 17.92 -4.87
C PHE A 224 9.61 18.78 -5.91
N LYS A 225 9.25 18.17 -7.04
CA LYS A 225 8.49 18.85 -8.11
C LYS A 225 7.18 18.14 -8.39
N ALA A 226 6.10 18.90 -8.56
CA ALA A 226 4.83 18.37 -9.08
C ALA A 226 4.34 19.24 -10.22
N TYR A 227 4.27 18.63 -11.40
CA TYR A 227 3.64 19.18 -12.60
C TYR A 227 2.18 18.77 -12.59
N ILE A 228 1.27 19.71 -12.50
CA ILE A 228 -0.17 19.48 -12.37
C ILE A 228 -0.97 20.37 -13.31
N ASP A 229 -2.18 19.92 -13.66
CA ASP A 229 -3.17 20.67 -14.41
C ASP A 229 -2.66 21.30 -15.72
N GLY A 230 -1.76 20.60 -16.42
CA GLY A 230 -1.23 21.02 -17.71
C GLY A 230 0.09 21.79 -17.66
N ASP A 231 0.78 21.77 -16.54
CA ASP A 231 2.14 22.33 -16.44
C ASP A 231 3.06 21.69 -17.47
N THR A 232 3.93 22.49 -18.09
CA THR A 232 4.90 22.03 -19.11
C THR A 232 6.34 22.33 -18.74
N ASP A 233 6.75 23.58 -18.81
CA ASP A 233 8.17 23.97 -18.61
C ASP A 233 8.54 24.05 -17.13
N TYR A 234 7.61 24.46 -16.29
CA TYR A 234 7.83 24.64 -14.84
C TYR A 234 6.71 23.98 -14.02
N PRO A 235 7.04 23.38 -12.88
CA PRO A 235 6.05 22.76 -12.00
C PRO A 235 5.27 23.82 -11.22
N THR A 236 4.01 23.54 -10.92
CA THR A 236 3.22 24.34 -9.97
C THR A 236 3.78 24.24 -8.55
N ILE A 237 4.30 23.05 -8.18
CA ILE A 237 4.91 22.83 -6.87
C ILE A 237 6.39 22.54 -7.08
N CYS A 238 7.25 23.36 -6.43
CA CYS A 238 8.67 23.14 -6.33
C CYS A 238 9.10 23.38 -4.89
N GLY A 239 9.49 22.29 -4.21
CA GLY A 239 10.00 22.36 -2.84
C GLY A 239 11.47 22.78 -2.81
N THR A 240 11.98 23.14 -1.64
CA THR A 240 13.36 23.56 -1.42
C THR A 240 14.27 22.42 -1.01
N GLY A 241 13.70 21.31 -0.50
CA GLY A 241 14.40 20.10 -0.13
C GLY A 241 13.48 18.88 -0.21
N VAL A 242 14.05 17.70 -0.41
CA VAL A 242 13.26 16.45 -0.30
C VAL A 242 12.88 16.18 1.16
N GLU A 243 13.71 16.61 2.13
CA GLU A 243 13.40 16.54 3.54
C GLU A 243 12.17 17.39 3.91
N ASP A 244 12.01 18.57 3.30
CA ASP A 244 10.82 19.40 3.49
C ASP A 244 9.56 18.67 3.05
N TYR A 245 9.64 18.00 1.90
CA TYR A 245 8.53 17.21 1.36
C TYR A 245 8.11 16.08 2.30
N ILE A 246 9.06 15.41 2.94
CA ILE A 246 8.78 14.35 3.91
C ILE A 246 8.54 14.85 5.34
N GLY A 247 8.55 16.18 5.56
CA GLY A 247 8.14 16.83 6.81
C GLY A 247 9.23 16.99 7.86
N THR A 248 10.52 17.01 7.44
CA THR A 248 11.66 17.36 8.34
C THR A 248 12.30 18.68 7.92
N ALA A 249 13.30 19.13 8.67
CA ALA A 249 14.07 20.34 8.38
C ALA A 249 15.49 20.21 8.95
N TRP A 250 16.48 20.78 8.25
CA TRP A 250 17.89 20.80 8.66
C TRP A 250 18.53 19.42 8.80
N GLY A 251 17.96 18.41 8.20
CA GLY A 251 18.39 17.02 8.28
C GLY A 251 17.24 16.07 8.58
N GLN A 252 17.58 14.83 8.94
CA GLN A 252 16.60 13.79 9.20
C GLN A 252 17.03 12.92 10.37
N ASP A 253 16.03 12.44 11.12
CA ASP A 253 16.17 11.45 12.18
C ASP A 253 14.96 10.51 12.17
N TYR A 254 14.91 9.58 13.11
CA TYR A 254 13.77 8.69 13.31
C TYR A 254 12.56 9.46 13.87
N TYR A 255 11.43 9.38 13.17
CA TYR A 255 10.15 9.91 13.64
C TYR A 255 8.98 9.25 12.88
N TYR A 256 7.78 9.36 13.41
CA TYR A 256 6.55 9.13 12.67
C TYR A 256 5.42 9.98 13.24
N ASP A 257 4.59 10.48 12.34
CA ASP A 257 3.43 11.29 12.66
C ASP A 257 2.26 10.90 11.73
N LEU A 258 1.15 11.63 11.85
CA LEU A 258 -0.09 11.31 11.14
C LEU A 258 0.06 11.38 9.62
N TYR A 259 0.83 12.31 9.10
CA TYR A 259 0.96 12.57 7.66
C TYR A 259 2.37 12.39 7.09
N CYS A 260 3.34 12.19 7.91
CA CYS A 260 4.73 12.02 7.50
C CYS A 260 5.49 11.13 8.48
N GLY A 261 6.69 10.69 8.09
CA GLY A 261 7.53 9.89 8.99
C GLY A 261 8.76 9.31 8.32
N CYS A 262 9.74 9.01 9.15
CA CYS A 262 10.93 8.24 8.81
C CYS A 262 11.10 7.11 9.84
N PRO A 263 10.38 6.00 9.69
CA PRO A 263 10.41 4.91 10.65
C PRO A 263 11.68 4.05 10.59
N VAL A 264 12.50 4.23 9.56
CA VAL A 264 13.82 3.58 9.44
C VAL A 264 14.84 4.65 9.09
N TYR A 265 15.78 4.89 9.99
CA TYR A 265 16.87 5.81 9.79
C TYR A 265 18.19 5.17 10.24
N ASP A 266 19.17 5.17 9.35
CA ASP A 266 20.48 4.56 9.57
C ASP A 266 21.57 5.55 9.12
N LYS A 267 22.25 6.15 10.09
CA LYS A 267 23.31 7.15 9.84
C LYS A 267 24.51 6.61 9.09
N GLU A 268 24.69 5.30 9.08
CA GLU A 268 25.85 4.67 8.46
C GLU A 268 25.60 4.14 7.05
N ASN A 269 24.36 4.09 6.61
CA ASN A 269 23.94 3.62 5.29
C ASN A 269 23.04 4.67 4.62
#